data_04c42f08e188d1e3b6b05d5accaff7e9
#
_entry.id   04c42f08e188d1e3b6b05d5accaff7e9
#
_cell.length_a   1.000
_cell.length_b   1.000
_cell.length_c   1.000
_cell.angle_alpha   90.00
_cell.angle_beta   90.00
_cell.angle_gamma   90.00
#
_symmetry.space_group_name_H-M   'P 1'
#
loop_
_entity.id
_entity.type
_entity.pdbx_description
1 polymer ?
#
loop_
_entity_poly.entity_id
_entity_poly.type
_entity_poly.pdbx_seq_one_letter_code
_entity_poly.pdbx_strand_id
1 'polypeptide(L)'
;MKLSTRSILESKDVLSFSLPPIRLLGLIFPDLGGFHEFAIYSGAIILILAIIAPLIKTLRKEISFWFGLVILPLIFSLGEFFPGLNLLSTLPGFSLLRVPPRALFLTGIGLIILAAYALDYLTGKSLELKEKKSIRLALLSLISFSLSTLAGLWFATKEMSINYVWGAVFLLLSYSWVLSFIANKITPKLWSRGVFLILLIDLLFVAQAGFVLKPNEVVLSDGQAAAKYISIQTGSYRVYSPSYSISQQTAAQFGLHLADGV
;
A
#
# COMPACT_ATOMS: atom_id res chain seq x y z
N MET A 1 -10.92 11.94 -30.93
CA MET A 1 -10.81 10.85 -29.92
C MET A 1 -10.91 9.42 -30.50
N LYS A 2 -11.20 9.22 -31.78
CA LYS A 2 -11.30 7.88 -32.43
C LYS A 2 -9.96 7.15 -32.64
N LEU A 3 -8.83 7.77 -32.35
CA LEU A 3 -7.49 7.21 -32.53
C LEU A 3 -6.83 6.73 -31.21
N SER A 4 -7.53 6.85 -30.08
CA SER A 4 -7.02 6.35 -28.82
C SER A 4 -7.47 4.90 -28.61
N THR A 5 -6.53 3.99 -28.39
CA THR A 5 -6.79 2.60 -27.96
C THR A 5 -7.61 2.53 -26.67
N ARG A 6 -7.83 3.68 -25.99
CA ARG A 6 -8.62 3.78 -24.75
C ARG A 6 -10.13 3.90 -25.00
N SER A 7 -10.58 4.12 -26.24
CA SER A 7 -12.00 4.33 -26.56
C SER A 7 -12.84 3.03 -26.64
N ILE A 8 -12.20 1.85 -26.61
CA ILE A 8 -12.85 0.54 -26.78
C ILE A 8 -12.20 -0.46 -25.81
N LEU A 9 -12.17 -0.11 -24.51
CA LEU A 9 -11.74 -1.09 -23.51
C LEU A 9 -12.93 -1.96 -23.13
N GLU A 10 -12.78 -3.27 -23.28
CA GLU A 10 -13.72 -4.23 -22.74
C GLU A 10 -13.70 -4.21 -21.20
N SER A 11 -14.80 -4.61 -20.57
CA SER A 11 -14.90 -4.67 -19.10
C SER A 11 -13.76 -5.48 -18.45
N LYS A 12 -13.26 -6.49 -19.15
CA LYS A 12 -12.10 -7.29 -18.72
C LYS A 12 -10.80 -6.49 -18.67
N ASP A 13 -10.60 -5.55 -19.60
CA ASP A 13 -9.40 -4.72 -19.62
C ASP A 13 -9.42 -3.68 -18.51
N VAL A 14 -10.61 -3.18 -18.14
CA VAL A 14 -10.80 -2.22 -17.04
C VAL A 14 -10.46 -2.86 -15.70
N LEU A 15 -10.91 -4.11 -15.50
CA LEU A 15 -10.67 -4.87 -14.27
C LEU A 15 -9.37 -5.68 -14.28
N SER A 16 -8.55 -5.52 -15.34
CA SER A 16 -7.23 -6.16 -15.38
C SER A 16 -6.40 -5.71 -14.17
N PHE A 17 -5.59 -6.63 -13.61
CA PHE A 17 -4.79 -6.41 -12.41
C PHE A 17 -5.60 -6.12 -11.13
N SER A 18 -6.84 -6.63 -11.01
CA SER A 18 -7.60 -6.59 -9.76
C SER A 18 -6.81 -7.16 -8.59
N LEU A 19 -7.00 -6.59 -7.40
CA LEU A 19 -6.32 -7.01 -6.18
C LEU A 19 -6.85 -8.39 -5.72
N PRO A 20 -6.05 -9.46 -5.75
CA PRO A 20 -6.47 -10.73 -5.17
C PRO A 20 -6.77 -10.59 -3.68
N PRO A 21 -7.85 -11.19 -3.13
CA PRO A 21 -8.24 -11.02 -1.74
C PRO A 21 -7.15 -11.34 -0.73
N ILE A 22 -6.28 -12.32 -1.03
CA ILE A 22 -5.13 -12.66 -0.19
C ILE A 22 -4.16 -11.48 0.00
N ARG A 23 -4.11 -10.55 -0.96
CA ARG A 23 -3.26 -9.35 -0.89
C ARG A 23 -3.74 -8.32 0.13
N LEU A 24 -4.97 -8.44 0.64
CA LEU A 24 -5.44 -7.64 1.78
C LEU A 24 -4.59 -7.89 3.04
N LEU A 25 -3.93 -9.04 3.15
CA LEU A 25 -2.93 -9.31 4.19
C LEU A 25 -1.77 -8.31 4.15
N GLY A 26 -1.57 -7.62 3.03
CA GLY A 26 -0.62 -6.52 2.89
C GLY A 26 -0.89 -5.32 3.79
N LEU A 27 -2.07 -5.21 4.40
CA LEU A 27 -2.34 -4.25 5.49
C LEU A 27 -1.55 -4.58 6.76
N ILE A 28 -1.24 -5.85 6.98
CA ILE A 28 -0.59 -6.37 8.19
C ILE A 28 0.87 -6.70 7.92
N PHE A 29 1.15 -7.36 6.79
CA PHE A 29 2.46 -7.87 6.43
C PHE A 29 3.03 -7.04 5.27
N PRO A 30 4.18 -6.37 5.46
CA PRO A 30 4.81 -5.66 4.37
C PRO A 30 5.28 -6.63 3.29
N ASP A 31 5.19 -6.20 2.05
CA ASP A 31 5.70 -6.88 0.87
C ASP A 31 5.33 -8.37 0.76
N LEU A 32 4.12 -8.62 0.30
CA LEU A 32 3.67 -9.96 -0.11
C LEU A 32 4.17 -10.34 -1.51
N GLY A 33 5.05 -9.53 -2.09
CA GLY A 33 5.54 -9.69 -3.47
C GLY A 33 4.49 -9.38 -4.54
N GLY A 34 4.84 -9.59 -5.80
CA GLY A 34 3.96 -9.40 -6.95
C GLY A 34 3.97 -7.98 -7.52
N PHE A 35 2.83 -7.56 -8.08
CA PHE A 35 2.72 -6.28 -8.75
C PHE A 35 2.80 -5.12 -7.75
N HIS A 36 3.64 -4.13 -8.03
CA HIS A 36 3.93 -3.02 -7.10
C HIS A 36 2.70 -2.20 -6.69
N GLU A 37 1.67 -2.13 -7.54
CA GLU A 37 0.42 -1.42 -7.23
C GLU A 37 -0.45 -2.17 -6.19
N PHE A 38 -0.07 -3.39 -5.78
CA PHE A 38 -0.72 -4.14 -4.69
C PHE A 38 -0.18 -3.76 -3.31
N ALA A 39 0.83 -2.90 -3.24
CA ALA A 39 1.38 -2.44 -1.97
C ALA A 39 0.36 -1.57 -1.22
N ILE A 40 -0.02 -2.00 -0.02
CA ILE A 40 -1.03 -1.34 0.81
C ILE A 40 -0.54 -1.10 2.25
N TYR A 41 0.67 -1.57 2.57
CA TYR A 41 1.23 -1.42 3.91
C TYR A 41 1.47 0.04 4.28
N SER A 42 0.90 0.47 5.38
CA SER A 42 1.01 1.85 5.88
C SER A 42 1.76 1.95 7.22
N GLY A 43 2.25 0.83 7.73
CA GLY A 43 2.85 0.70 9.05
C GLY A 43 1.90 0.11 10.09
N ALA A 44 2.42 -0.79 10.93
CA ALA A 44 1.64 -1.52 11.92
C ALA A 44 0.94 -0.59 12.92
N ILE A 45 1.62 0.44 13.40
CA ILE A 45 1.05 1.40 14.36
C ILE A 45 -0.06 2.26 13.72
N ILE A 46 0.06 2.61 12.44
CA ILE A 46 -0.99 3.34 11.69
C ILE A 46 -2.23 2.47 11.58
N LEU A 47 -2.08 1.20 11.20
CA LEU A 47 -3.19 0.26 11.12
C LEU A 47 -3.92 0.12 12.47
N ILE A 48 -3.18 -0.06 13.56
CA ILE A 48 -3.75 -0.17 14.91
C ILE A 48 -4.53 1.10 15.29
N LEU A 49 -3.95 2.27 15.10
CA LEU A 49 -4.60 3.55 15.42
C LEU A 49 -5.82 3.79 14.52
N ALA A 50 -5.75 3.46 13.23
CA ALA A 50 -6.88 3.56 12.32
C ALA A 50 -8.04 2.64 12.72
N ILE A 51 -7.77 1.44 13.25
CA ILE A 51 -8.80 0.53 13.81
C ILE A 51 -9.39 1.08 15.11
N ILE A 52 -8.62 1.79 15.92
CA ILE A 52 -9.08 2.40 17.17
C ILE A 52 -10.06 3.56 16.90
N ALA A 53 -9.81 4.38 15.90
CA ALA A 53 -10.60 5.59 15.62
C ALA A 53 -12.13 5.35 15.60
N PRO A 54 -12.70 4.39 14.85
CA PRO A 54 -14.15 4.14 14.80
C PRO A 54 -14.73 3.53 16.10
N LEU A 55 -13.87 3.03 16.99
CA LEU A 55 -14.29 2.49 18.28
C LEU A 55 -14.56 3.60 19.31
N ILE A 56 -14.02 4.79 19.07
CA ILE A 56 -14.23 6.00 19.87
C ILE A 56 -15.51 6.70 19.41
N LYS A 57 -16.54 6.69 20.24
CA LYS A 57 -17.87 7.16 19.88
C LYS A 57 -17.92 8.63 19.45
N THR A 58 -17.16 9.47 20.16
CA THR A 58 -17.11 10.92 19.91
C THR A 58 -16.51 11.27 18.54
N LEU A 59 -15.62 10.42 18.00
CA LEU A 59 -14.97 10.65 16.71
C LEU A 59 -15.84 10.24 15.52
N ARG A 60 -16.85 9.40 15.69
CA ARG A 60 -17.55 8.74 14.57
C ARG A 60 -18.10 9.68 13.50
N LYS A 61 -18.61 10.85 13.88
CA LYS A 61 -19.13 11.82 12.92
C LYS A 61 -18.02 12.47 12.11
N GLU A 62 -16.93 12.85 12.78
CA GLU A 62 -15.79 13.53 12.17
C GLU A 62 -15.01 12.63 11.22
N ILE A 63 -14.88 11.34 11.58
CA ILE A 63 -14.09 10.38 10.80
C ILE A 63 -14.92 9.65 9.74
N SER A 64 -16.24 9.82 9.65
CA SER A 64 -17.11 9.05 8.76
C SER A 64 -16.69 9.11 7.29
N PHE A 65 -16.31 10.30 6.82
CA PHE A 65 -15.79 10.50 5.47
C PHE A 65 -14.47 9.72 5.25
N TRP A 66 -13.54 9.83 6.19
CA TRP A 66 -12.24 9.17 6.11
C TRP A 66 -12.34 7.65 6.20
N PHE A 67 -13.28 7.17 7.01
CA PHE A 67 -13.61 5.74 7.07
C PHE A 67 -14.17 5.26 5.72
N GLY A 68 -15.06 6.02 5.09
CA GLY A 68 -15.52 5.76 3.73
C GLY A 68 -14.37 5.74 2.73
N LEU A 69 -13.42 6.68 2.86
CA LEU A 69 -12.22 6.77 2.01
C LEU A 69 -11.25 5.60 2.22
N VAL A 70 -11.32 4.87 3.32
CA VAL A 70 -10.60 3.59 3.49
C VAL A 70 -11.35 2.46 2.81
N ILE A 71 -12.65 2.32 3.08
CA ILE A 71 -13.42 1.12 2.72
C ILE A 71 -13.78 1.09 1.23
N LEU A 72 -14.25 2.21 0.66
CA LEU A 72 -14.71 2.24 -0.73
C LEU A 72 -13.58 1.96 -1.74
N PRO A 73 -12.40 2.61 -1.65
CA PRO A 73 -11.31 2.29 -2.55
C PRO A 73 -10.74 0.89 -2.33
N LEU A 74 -10.75 0.38 -1.08
CA LEU A 74 -10.35 -0.98 -0.78
C LEU A 74 -11.26 -2.00 -1.48
N ILE A 75 -12.59 -1.82 -1.40
CA ILE A 75 -13.56 -2.66 -2.12
C ILE A 75 -13.34 -2.52 -3.62
N PHE A 76 -13.19 -1.29 -4.12
CA PHE A 76 -12.96 -1.04 -5.54
C PHE A 76 -11.70 -1.72 -6.06
N SER A 77 -10.62 -1.76 -5.26
CA SER A 77 -9.36 -2.40 -5.63
C SER A 77 -9.50 -3.90 -5.88
N LEU A 78 -10.47 -4.56 -5.24
CA LEU A 78 -10.74 -6.00 -5.46
C LEU A 78 -11.25 -6.29 -6.88
N GLY A 79 -11.76 -5.29 -7.60
CA GLY A 79 -12.13 -5.43 -9.01
C GLY A 79 -13.01 -6.64 -9.28
N GLU A 80 -12.53 -7.56 -10.12
CA GLU A 80 -13.26 -8.79 -10.51
C GLU A 80 -13.58 -9.72 -9.34
N PHE A 81 -12.81 -9.66 -8.25
CA PHE A 81 -13.03 -10.51 -7.07
C PHE A 81 -14.18 -10.01 -6.18
N PHE A 82 -14.70 -8.81 -6.39
CA PHE A 82 -15.83 -8.31 -5.63
C PHE A 82 -17.13 -8.41 -6.45
N PRO A 83 -18.15 -9.15 -5.96
CA PRO A 83 -19.42 -9.30 -6.65
C PRO A 83 -20.06 -7.94 -6.96
N GLY A 84 -20.48 -7.73 -8.21
CA GLY A 84 -21.16 -6.51 -8.66
C GLY A 84 -20.25 -5.42 -9.22
N LEU A 85 -18.94 -5.42 -9.00
CA LEU A 85 -18.04 -4.45 -9.65
C LEU A 85 -17.96 -4.64 -11.17
N ASN A 86 -18.14 -5.86 -11.64
CA ASN A 86 -18.31 -6.14 -13.08
C ASN A 86 -19.47 -5.35 -13.70
N LEU A 87 -20.55 -5.13 -12.96
CA LEU A 87 -21.67 -4.30 -13.40
C LEU A 87 -21.31 -2.81 -13.46
N LEU A 88 -20.52 -2.33 -12.49
CA LEU A 88 -20.03 -0.95 -12.50
C LEU A 88 -19.10 -0.67 -13.68
N SER A 89 -18.32 -1.66 -14.13
CA SER A 89 -17.42 -1.49 -15.28
C SER A 89 -18.13 -1.18 -16.59
N THR A 90 -19.45 -1.44 -16.67
CA THR A 90 -20.28 -1.11 -17.84
C THR A 90 -20.77 0.35 -17.85
N LEU A 91 -20.62 1.06 -16.73
CA LEU A 91 -21.06 2.45 -16.65
C LEU A 91 -20.16 3.40 -17.44
N PRO A 92 -20.74 4.45 -18.07
CA PRO A 92 -19.95 5.46 -18.76
C PRO A 92 -18.92 6.11 -17.83
N GLY A 93 -17.67 6.20 -18.28
CA GLY A 93 -16.57 6.77 -17.51
C GLY A 93 -15.77 5.75 -16.69
N PHE A 94 -16.33 4.61 -16.32
CA PHE A 94 -15.57 3.54 -15.66
C PHE A 94 -14.49 2.95 -16.56
N SER A 95 -14.66 2.96 -17.88
CA SER A 95 -13.63 2.57 -18.85
C SER A 95 -12.35 3.42 -18.79
N LEU A 96 -12.40 4.57 -18.12
CA LEU A 96 -11.22 5.41 -17.87
C LEU A 96 -10.41 4.97 -16.64
N LEU A 97 -11.04 4.20 -15.74
CA LEU A 97 -10.44 3.70 -14.51
C LEU A 97 -9.80 2.33 -14.78
N ARG A 98 -8.51 2.35 -15.12
CA ARG A 98 -7.71 1.12 -15.30
C ARG A 98 -6.98 0.81 -14.01
N VAL A 99 -6.72 -0.51 -13.80
CA VAL A 99 -5.93 -0.99 -12.66
C VAL A 99 -6.57 -0.56 -11.32
N PRO A 100 -7.65 -1.24 -10.90
CA PRO A 100 -8.39 -0.93 -9.68
C PRO A 100 -7.51 -0.75 -8.42
N PRO A 101 -6.39 -1.49 -8.22
CA PRO A 101 -5.50 -1.31 -7.08
C PRO A 101 -4.90 0.09 -6.91
N ARG A 102 -4.87 0.91 -7.94
CA ARG A 102 -4.44 2.33 -7.80
C ARG A 102 -5.30 3.10 -6.80
N ALA A 103 -6.53 2.68 -6.58
CA ALA A 103 -7.39 3.26 -5.56
C ALA A 103 -6.85 3.06 -4.12
N LEU A 104 -5.97 2.08 -3.90
CA LEU A 104 -5.34 1.82 -2.59
C LEU A 104 -4.57 3.03 -2.05
N PHE A 105 -4.11 3.93 -2.93
CA PHE A 105 -3.52 5.19 -2.50
C PHE A 105 -4.48 6.01 -1.62
N LEU A 106 -5.77 6.06 -1.99
CA LEU A 106 -6.80 6.74 -1.20
C LEU A 106 -7.06 6.02 0.13
N THR A 107 -7.03 4.68 0.12
CA THR A 107 -7.10 3.87 1.35
C THR A 107 -5.96 4.23 2.30
N GLY A 108 -4.72 4.35 1.80
CA GLY A 108 -3.56 4.76 2.58
C GLY A 108 -3.74 6.14 3.23
N ILE A 109 -4.21 7.12 2.47
CA ILE A 109 -4.51 8.47 3.00
C ILE A 109 -5.57 8.37 4.11
N GLY A 110 -6.65 7.64 3.88
CA GLY A 110 -7.71 7.45 4.87
C GLY A 110 -7.19 6.82 6.16
N LEU A 111 -6.36 5.77 6.07
CA LEU A 111 -5.74 5.11 7.23
C LEU A 111 -4.87 6.08 8.05
N ILE A 112 -4.03 6.88 7.39
CA ILE A 112 -3.16 7.85 8.06
C ILE A 112 -3.99 8.89 8.81
N ILE A 113 -5.06 9.41 8.20
CA ILE A 113 -5.90 10.42 8.83
C ILE A 113 -6.71 9.83 9.99
N LEU A 114 -7.26 8.62 9.84
CA LEU A 114 -7.92 7.92 10.95
C LEU A 114 -6.95 7.71 12.13
N ALA A 115 -5.71 7.30 11.82
CA ALA A 115 -4.69 7.13 12.85
C ALA A 115 -4.35 8.44 13.56
N ALA A 116 -4.28 9.56 12.83
CA ALA A 116 -4.05 10.88 13.41
C ALA A 116 -5.18 11.30 14.37
N TYR A 117 -6.44 11.09 13.99
CA TYR A 117 -7.59 11.34 14.88
C TYR A 117 -7.54 10.49 16.16
N ALA A 118 -7.20 9.20 16.03
CA ALA A 118 -7.06 8.33 17.19
C ALA A 118 -5.89 8.77 18.10
N LEU A 119 -4.75 9.12 17.52
CA LEU A 119 -3.58 9.59 18.25
C LEU A 119 -3.87 10.88 19.05
N ASP A 120 -4.49 11.85 18.39
CA ASP A 120 -4.86 13.13 19.01
C ASP A 120 -5.84 12.91 20.17
N TYR A 121 -6.91 12.13 19.94
CA TYR A 121 -7.88 11.83 20.98
C TYR A 121 -7.27 11.12 22.18
N LEU A 122 -6.46 10.08 21.92
CA LEU A 122 -5.79 9.32 22.99
C LEU A 122 -4.83 10.19 23.81
N THR A 123 -4.19 11.16 23.18
CA THR A 123 -3.23 12.05 23.85
C THR A 123 -3.93 13.10 24.72
N GLY A 124 -5.09 13.58 24.27
CA GLY A 124 -5.80 14.72 24.93
C GLY A 124 -6.94 14.30 25.86
N LYS A 125 -7.48 13.09 25.75
CA LYS A 125 -8.69 12.66 26.46
C LYS A 125 -8.57 11.27 27.06
N SER A 126 -9.29 11.03 28.16
CA SER A 126 -9.40 9.70 28.77
C SER A 126 -10.49 8.89 28.08
N LEU A 127 -10.18 7.61 27.81
CA LEU A 127 -11.14 6.65 27.26
C LEU A 127 -12.14 6.18 28.33
N GLU A 128 -13.40 6.01 27.92
CA GLU A 128 -14.40 5.31 28.72
C GLU A 128 -14.04 3.83 28.89
N LEU A 129 -14.55 3.20 29.97
CA LEU A 129 -14.31 1.78 30.24
C LEU A 129 -14.81 0.88 29.10
N LYS A 130 -15.95 1.22 28.49
CA LYS A 130 -16.49 0.49 27.33
C LYS A 130 -15.57 0.59 26.11
N GLU A 131 -15.03 1.78 25.83
CA GLU A 131 -14.10 2.02 24.74
C GLU A 131 -12.80 1.25 24.95
N LYS A 132 -12.22 1.28 26.18
CA LYS A 132 -11.03 0.50 26.53
C LYS A 132 -11.24 -1.00 26.29
N LYS A 133 -12.41 -1.54 26.67
CA LYS A 133 -12.76 -2.94 26.45
C LYS A 133 -12.87 -3.26 24.95
N SER A 134 -13.56 -2.43 24.18
CA SER A 134 -13.72 -2.61 22.73
C SER A 134 -12.39 -2.55 22.00
N ILE A 135 -11.53 -1.60 22.35
CA ILE A 135 -10.19 -1.47 21.78
C ILE A 135 -9.35 -2.72 22.08
N ARG A 136 -9.31 -3.16 23.36
CA ARG A 136 -8.57 -4.37 23.72
C ARG A 136 -9.04 -5.59 22.95
N LEU A 137 -10.36 -5.78 22.83
CA LEU A 137 -10.92 -6.91 22.08
C LEU A 137 -10.55 -6.86 20.60
N ALA A 138 -10.72 -5.70 19.95
CA ALA A 138 -10.38 -5.52 18.53
C ALA A 138 -8.88 -5.78 18.26
N LEU A 139 -8.01 -5.26 19.12
CA LEU A 139 -6.57 -5.47 18.99
C LEU A 139 -6.15 -6.91 19.26
N LEU A 140 -6.77 -7.59 20.24
CA LEU A 140 -6.54 -9.03 20.47
C LEU A 140 -6.99 -9.85 19.27
N SER A 141 -8.15 -9.53 18.67
CA SER A 141 -8.63 -10.20 17.46
C SER A 141 -7.66 -10.01 16.29
N LEU A 142 -7.14 -8.79 16.09
CA LEU A 142 -6.16 -8.51 15.04
C LEU A 142 -4.87 -9.33 15.22
N ILE A 143 -4.34 -9.39 16.44
CA ILE A 143 -3.13 -10.17 16.74
C ILE A 143 -3.38 -11.66 16.55
N SER A 144 -4.49 -12.18 17.08
CA SER A 144 -4.84 -13.59 16.91
C SER A 144 -4.98 -13.96 15.44
N PHE A 145 -5.62 -13.11 14.65
CA PHE A 145 -5.72 -13.26 13.20
C PHE A 145 -4.34 -13.26 12.53
N SER A 146 -3.48 -12.29 12.88
CA SER A 146 -2.13 -12.18 12.33
C SER A 146 -1.27 -13.41 12.63
N LEU A 147 -1.28 -13.89 13.89
CA LEU A 147 -0.53 -15.08 14.29
C LEU A 147 -1.08 -16.35 13.64
N SER A 148 -2.41 -16.48 13.53
CA SER A 148 -3.03 -17.61 12.82
C SER A 148 -2.67 -17.63 11.35
N THR A 149 -2.62 -16.45 10.70
CA THR A 149 -2.20 -16.31 9.30
C THR A 149 -0.74 -16.70 9.12
N LEU A 150 0.16 -16.25 10.02
CA LEU A 150 1.57 -16.66 10.00
C LEU A 150 1.73 -18.18 10.13
N ALA A 151 1.03 -18.77 11.10
CA ALA A 151 1.05 -20.21 11.28
C ALA A 151 0.55 -20.94 10.03
N GLY A 152 -0.57 -20.48 9.46
CA GLY A 152 -1.12 -21.04 8.21
C GLY A 152 -0.14 -20.95 7.05
N LEU A 153 0.51 -19.81 6.85
CA LEU A 153 1.53 -19.63 5.82
C LEU A 153 2.73 -20.55 6.03
N TRP A 154 3.21 -20.67 7.27
CA TRP A 154 4.28 -21.60 7.63
C TRP A 154 3.92 -23.05 7.30
N PHE A 155 2.72 -23.49 7.68
CA PHE A 155 2.29 -24.86 7.41
C PHE A 155 2.12 -25.14 5.90
N ALA A 156 1.68 -24.14 5.13
CA ALA A 156 1.42 -24.28 3.72
C ALA A 156 2.71 -24.26 2.87
N THR A 157 3.64 -23.35 3.17
CA THR A 157 4.82 -23.11 2.33
C THR A 157 6.09 -23.73 2.88
N LYS A 158 6.14 -24.04 4.19
CA LYS A 158 7.34 -24.42 4.95
C LYS A 158 8.46 -23.37 4.90
N GLU A 159 8.17 -22.21 4.32
CA GLU A 159 9.07 -21.07 4.23
C GLU A 159 8.44 -19.87 4.94
N MET A 160 9.28 -19.07 5.58
CA MET A 160 8.83 -17.86 6.24
C MET A 160 9.66 -16.68 5.75
N SER A 161 8.99 -15.79 5.01
CA SER A 161 9.63 -14.53 4.62
C SER A 161 9.92 -13.69 5.85
N ILE A 162 11.10 -13.06 5.86
CA ILE A 162 11.48 -12.11 6.91
C ILE A 162 10.45 -10.96 7.03
N ASN A 163 9.82 -10.57 5.94
CA ASN A 163 8.81 -9.52 5.90
C ASN A 163 7.56 -9.89 6.70
N TYR A 164 7.17 -11.16 6.72
CA TYR A 164 6.03 -11.64 7.53
C TYR A 164 6.34 -11.60 9.02
N VAL A 165 7.54 -12.05 9.38
CA VAL A 165 8.02 -11.99 10.76
C VAL A 165 8.11 -10.54 11.22
N TRP A 166 8.64 -9.65 10.37
CA TRP A 166 8.76 -8.24 10.66
C TRP A 166 7.40 -7.58 10.91
N GLY A 167 6.44 -7.78 10.01
CA GLY A 167 5.08 -7.27 10.18
C GLY A 167 4.46 -7.70 11.51
N ALA A 168 4.61 -8.98 11.90
CA ALA A 168 4.11 -9.47 13.17
C ALA A 168 4.84 -8.85 14.38
N VAL A 169 6.15 -8.70 14.32
CA VAL A 169 6.95 -8.06 15.39
C VAL A 169 6.49 -6.61 15.59
N PHE A 170 6.35 -5.83 14.51
CA PHE A 170 5.90 -4.45 14.62
C PHE A 170 4.44 -4.33 15.03
N LEU A 171 3.60 -5.29 14.65
CA LEU A 171 2.22 -5.34 15.13
C LEU A 171 2.17 -5.58 16.65
N LEU A 172 2.95 -6.54 17.16
CA LEU A 172 3.05 -6.84 18.60
C LEU A 172 3.66 -5.66 19.39
N LEU A 173 4.69 -5.04 18.86
CA LEU A 173 5.32 -3.85 19.47
C LEU A 173 4.32 -2.70 19.55
N SER A 174 3.64 -2.40 18.45
CA SER A 174 2.61 -1.35 18.39
C SER A 174 1.45 -1.63 19.35
N TYR A 175 0.99 -2.87 19.40
CA TYR A 175 -0.03 -3.31 20.35
C TYR A 175 0.40 -3.08 21.80
N SER A 176 1.59 -3.54 22.15
CA SER A 176 2.12 -3.41 23.52
C SER A 176 2.29 -1.95 23.91
N TRP A 177 2.70 -1.10 22.96
CA TRP A 177 2.83 0.33 23.17
C TRP A 177 1.49 1.01 23.42
N VAL A 178 0.47 0.73 22.60
CA VAL A 178 -0.90 1.22 22.78
C VAL A 178 -1.48 0.78 24.11
N LEU A 179 -1.35 -0.51 24.46
CA LEU A 179 -1.88 -1.00 25.74
C LEU A 179 -1.19 -0.36 26.94
N SER A 180 0.11 -0.15 26.88
CA SER A 180 0.88 0.51 27.94
C SER A 180 0.41 1.94 28.15
N PHE A 181 0.05 2.65 27.08
CA PHE A 181 -0.53 3.97 27.18
C PHE A 181 -1.93 3.97 27.76
N ILE A 182 -2.83 3.09 27.28
CA ILE A 182 -4.20 2.93 27.80
C ILE A 182 -4.20 2.53 29.27
N ALA A 183 -3.15 1.81 29.71
CA ALA A 183 -2.96 1.42 31.13
C ALA A 183 -2.31 2.52 31.98
N ASN A 184 -2.11 3.73 31.44
CA ASN A 184 -1.46 4.89 32.09
C ASN A 184 -0.02 4.62 32.56
N LYS A 185 0.70 3.70 31.90
CA LYS A 185 2.11 3.39 32.20
C LYS A 185 3.10 4.32 31.49
N ILE A 186 2.62 5.07 30.52
CA ILE A 186 3.43 5.93 29.64
C ILE A 186 2.84 7.33 29.64
N THR A 187 3.69 8.35 29.74
CA THR A 187 3.29 9.75 29.67
C THR A 187 2.90 10.15 28.24
N PRO A 188 2.01 11.14 28.03
CA PRO A 188 1.60 11.58 26.68
C PRO A 188 2.79 11.98 25.79
N LYS A 189 3.80 12.62 26.37
CA LYS A 189 5.01 13.03 25.63
C LYS A 189 5.83 11.82 25.16
N LEU A 190 5.99 10.82 26.01
CA LEU A 190 6.69 9.58 25.65
C LEU A 190 5.87 8.75 24.65
N TRP A 191 4.54 8.73 24.82
CA TRP A 191 3.61 8.10 23.92
C TRP A 191 3.78 8.57 22.47
N SER A 192 3.66 9.89 22.21
CA SER A 192 3.78 10.45 20.87
C SER A 192 5.16 10.20 20.24
N ARG A 193 6.23 10.31 21.03
CA ARG A 193 7.59 10.00 20.55
C ARG A 193 7.75 8.54 20.17
N GLY A 194 7.21 7.63 20.99
CA GLY A 194 7.26 6.20 20.72
C GLY A 194 6.46 5.80 19.47
N VAL A 195 5.27 6.38 19.26
CA VAL A 195 4.49 6.20 18.02
C VAL A 195 5.31 6.60 16.81
N PHE A 196 5.96 7.79 16.87
CA PHE A 196 6.81 8.26 15.77
C PHE A 196 8.00 7.33 15.51
N LEU A 197 8.70 6.90 16.55
CA LEU A 197 9.88 6.02 16.42
C LEU A 197 9.49 4.64 15.88
N ILE A 198 8.40 4.04 16.39
CA ILE A 198 7.91 2.75 15.89
C ILE A 198 7.57 2.86 14.40
N LEU A 199 6.82 3.91 14.00
CA LEU A 199 6.47 4.13 12.61
C LEU A 199 7.71 4.34 11.73
N LEU A 200 8.64 5.17 12.18
CA LEU A 200 9.86 5.48 11.42
C LEU A 200 10.68 4.22 11.15
N ILE A 201 10.94 3.41 12.19
CA ILE A 201 11.76 2.20 12.06
C ILE A 201 11.04 1.16 11.18
N ASP A 202 9.72 0.99 11.38
CA ASP A 202 8.90 0.07 10.59
C ASP A 202 8.95 0.43 9.09
N LEU A 203 8.69 1.69 8.74
CA LEU A 203 8.71 2.14 7.34
C LEU A 203 10.11 2.14 6.73
N LEU A 204 11.17 2.45 7.49
CA LEU A 204 12.54 2.37 7.01
C LEU A 204 12.93 0.93 6.65
N PHE A 205 12.51 -0.05 7.46
CA PHE A 205 12.74 -1.45 7.13
C PHE A 205 12.04 -1.87 5.83
N VAL A 206 10.76 -1.49 5.69
CA VAL A 206 9.99 -1.79 4.47
C VAL A 206 10.60 -1.09 3.26
N ALA A 207 11.04 0.16 3.40
CA ALA A 207 11.69 0.91 2.34
C ALA A 207 12.99 0.22 1.87
N GLN A 208 13.82 -0.28 2.78
CA GLN A 208 15.04 -1.00 2.42
C GLN A 208 14.76 -2.26 1.58
N ALA A 209 13.68 -2.99 1.88
CA ALA A 209 13.29 -4.17 1.12
C ALA A 209 12.79 -3.82 -0.30
N GLY A 210 12.20 -2.62 -0.47
CA GLY A 210 11.67 -2.14 -1.75
C GLY A 210 12.70 -1.46 -2.67
N PHE A 211 13.82 -0.97 -2.12
CA PHE A 211 14.85 -0.27 -2.89
C PHE A 211 16.00 -1.20 -3.28
N VAL A 212 15.99 -1.65 -4.52
CA VAL A 212 17.14 -2.33 -5.12
C VAL A 212 18.04 -1.26 -5.74
N LEU A 213 19.06 -0.83 -5.00
CA LEU A 213 20.10 0.05 -5.52
C LEU A 213 21.00 -0.75 -6.47
N LYS A 214 20.93 -0.45 -7.76
CA LYS A 214 21.84 -0.99 -8.76
C LYS A 214 22.95 0.03 -9.04
N PRO A 215 24.21 -0.39 -9.18
CA PRO A 215 25.27 0.50 -9.64
C PRO A 215 24.90 1.15 -10.98
N ASN A 216 25.24 2.43 -11.17
CA ASN A 216 24.95 3.15 -12.41
C ASN A 216 25.46 2.42 -13.65
N GLU A 217 26.63 1.79 -13.57
CA GLU A 217 27.22 1.01 -14.64
C GLU A 217 26.33 -0.14 -15.11
N VAL A 218 25.64 -0.82 -14.17
CA VAL A 218 24.72 -1.93 -14.48
C VAL A 218 23.43 -1.38 -15.09
N VAL A 219 22.90 -0.28 -14.56
CA VAL A 219 21.63 0.31 -15.06
C VAL A 219 21.81 0.89 -16.46
N LEU A 220 22.97 1.50 -16.72
CA LEU A 220 23.27 2.16 -18.00
C LEU A 220 23.84 1.20 -19.05
N SER A 221 24.24 -0.01 -18.67
CA SER A 221 24.77 -1.01 -19.63
C SER A 221 23.68 -1.63 -20.50
N ASP A 222 22.42 -1.69 -19.98
CA ASP A 222 21.32 -2.28 -20.72
C ASP A 222 20.97 -1.44 -21.97
N GLY A 223 21.16 -2.06 -23.14
CA GLY A 223 20.89 -1.43 -24.44
C GLY A 223 21.90 -0.36 -24.88
N GLN A 224 23.03 -0.19 -24.17
CA GLN A 224 23.99 0.86 -24.46
C GLN A 224 24.57 0.77 -25.88
N ALA A 225 24.90 -0.45 -26.36
CA ALA A 225 25.42 -0.65 -27.71
C ALA A 225 24.40 -0.27 -28.79
N ALA A 226 23.14 -0.64 -28.59
CA ALA A 226 22.04 -0.28 -29.50
C ALA A 226 21.77 1.24 -29.45
N ALA A 227 21.71 1.84 -28.27
CA ALA A 227 21.52 3.27 -28.10
C ALA A 227 22.63 4.09 -28.76
N LYS A 228 23.89 3.69 -28.57
CA LYS A 228 25.05 4.31 -29.22
C LYS A 228 24.97 4.21 -30.74
N TYR A 229 24.61 3.04 -31.28
CA TYR A 229 24.45 2.87 -32.72
C TYR A 229 23.36 3.77 -33.29
N ILE A 230 22.21 3.84 -32.61
CA ILE A 230 21.09 4.66 -33.05
C ILE A 230 21.41 6.15 -32.96
N SER A 231 22.12 6.62 -31.93
CA SER A 231 22.47 8.02 -31.72
C SER A 231 23.36 8.61 -32.80
N ILE A 232 24.09 7.76 -33.52
CA ILE A 232 24.98 8.18 -34.63
C ILE A 232 24.18 8.38 -35.94
N GLN A 233 22.96 7.83 -36.04
CA GLN A 233 22.14 7.94 -37.25
C GLN A 233 21.60 9.37 -37.38
N THR A 234 21.67 9.90 -38.59
CA THR A 234 21.13 11.25 -38.91
C THR A 234 19.63 11.17 -39.15
N GLY A 235 18.90 12.11 -38.60
CA GLY A 235 17.45 12.25 -38.82
C GLY A 235 16.67 12.54 -37.53
N SER A 236 15.43 13.01 -37.68
CA SER A 236 14.50 13.19 -36.57
C SER A 236 13.56 12.01 -36.52
N TYR A 237 13.75 11.10 -35.55
CA TYR A 237 12.95 9.90 -35.38
C TYR A 237 12.74 9.58 -33.89
N ARG A 238 11.71 8.78 -33.60
CA ARG A 238 11.49 8.21 -32.29
C ARG A 238 11.83 6.73 -32.33
N VAL A 239 12.49 6.26 -31.29
CA VAL A 239 12.88 4.85 -31.14
C VAL A 239 11.77 4.09 -30.44
N TYR A 240 11.31 2.99 -31.02
CA TYR A 240 10.36 2.07 -30.39
C TYR A 240 11.11 0.86 -29.85
N SER A 241 11.05 0.65 -28.54
CA SER A 241 11.74 -0.46 -27.85
C SER A 241 10.72 -1.32 -27.10
N PRO A 242 9.98 -2.22 -27.78
CA PRO A 242 8.85 -2.97 -27.21
C PRO A 242 9.24 -3.89 -26.06
N SER A 243 10.50 -4.31 -26.00
CA SER A 243 11.06 -5.17 -24.95
C SER A 243 11.80 -4.39 -23.87
N TYR A 244 11.73 -3.07 -23.87
CA TYR A 244 12.54 -2.20 -23.01
C TYR A 244 14.05 -2.51 -23.07
N SER A 245 14.51 -3.08 -24.19
CA SER A 245 15.93 -3.41 -24.42
C SER A 245 16.85 -2.17 -24.41
N ILE A 246 16.29 -0.98 -24.62
CA ILE A 246 16.94 0.29 -24.35
C ILE A 246 16.13 0.92 -23.20
N SER A 247 16.73 1.01 -22.01
CA SER A 247 16.08 1.64 -20.87
C SER A 247 15.89 3.14 -21.09
N GLN A 248 14.93 3.76 -20.40
CA GLN A 248 14.70 5.20 -20.46
C GLN A 248 15.96 5.99 -20.07
N GLN A 249 16.70 5.52 -19.07
CA GLN A 249 17.94 6.12 -18.59
C GLN A 249 19.02 6.07 -19.67
N THR A 250 19.17 4.93 -20.34
CA THR A 250 20.12 4.77 -21.45
C THR A 250 19.73 5.64 -22.63
N ALA A 251 18.44 5.68 -22.99
CA ALA A 251 17.95 6.54 -24.06
C ALA A 251 18.25 8.02 -23.79
N ALA A 252 17.98 8.49 -22.57
CA ALA A 252 18.26 9.86 -22.14
C ALA A 252 19.77 10.20 -22.22
N GLN A 253 20.63 9.27 -21.81
CA GLN A 253 22.09 9.45 -21.89
C GLN A 253 22.59 9.67 -23.34
N PHE A 254 21.96 9.00 -24.31
CA PHE A 254 22.32 9.10 -25.73
C PHE A 254 21.43 10.08 -26.52
N GLY A 255 20.60 10.87 -25.85
CA GLY A 255 19.71 11.86 -26.48
C GLY A 255 18.66 11.26 -27.41
N LEU A 256 18.23 10.02 -27.16
CA LEU A 256 17.22 9.33 -27.94
C LEU A 256 15.81 9.64 -27.42
N HIS A 257 14.88 9.90 -28.34
CA HIS A 257 13.47 10.05 -28.01
C HIS A 257 12.74 8.70 -28.16
N LEU A 258 12.24 8.15 -27.07
CA LEU A 258 11.47 6.92 -27.13
C LEU A 258 10.01 7.20 -27.56
N ALA A 259 9.42 6.26 -28.33
CA ALA A 259 8.05 6.38 -28.81
C ALA A 259 6.99 6.12 -27.71
N ASP A 260 7.37 5.37 -26.69
CA ASP A 260 6.56 4.98 -25.51
C ASP A 260 6.61 6.00 -24.36
N GLY A 261 7.23 7.13 -24.59
CA GLY A 261 7.10 8.34 -23.77
C GLY A 261 8.13 8.46 -22.66
N VAL A 262 9.15 9.22 -22.93
CA VAL A 262 9.88 10.10 -22.01
C VAL A 262 9.96 11.44 -22.67
#